data_c396c8287d58e3bf7a8e38ca22db8526
#
_entry.id   c396c8287d58e3bf7a8e38ca22db8526
#
_cell.length_a   1.000
_cell.length_b   1.000
_cell.length_c   1.000
_cell.angle_alpha   90.00
_cell.angle_beta   90.00
_cell.angle_gamma   90.00
#
_symmetry.space_group_name_H-M   'P 1'
#
loop_
_entity.id
_entity.type
_entity.pdbx_description
1 polymer ?
#
loop_
_entity_poly.entity_id
_entity_poly.type
_entity_poly.pdbx_seq_one_letter_code
_entity_poly.pdbx_strand_id
1 'polypeptide(L)'
;IRDTHTNIPTNNSTTKIAELYNSKNIISVKTSETPEQVAAMMEKYDLVTVPVVDYQNKLVGRITLDDVMDFLKEEADKDFQLATGISDPMQADASIWEIAKARLPWLIIGLAGGILGAKVISGFELSIASIPELAFFIPLITAMGGNVGVQSSAIVVQSLARGEQQIGGILSKIWKETLVGVVNGILLSLLIFGIATVFGGIELGLVVSISLFTVCLLYTSPSPRDLTA
;
A
#
# COMPACT_ATOMS: atom_id res chain seq x y z
N ILE A 1 -34.86 3.32 4.65
CA ILE A 1 -34.63 2.92 6.06
C ILE A 1 -34.22 4.16 6.89
N ARG A 2 -33.38 5.05 6.36
CA ARG A 2 -32.97 6.30 7.01
C ARG A 2 -34.18 7.19 7.37
N ASP A 3 -35.17 7.27 6.47
CA ASP A 3 -36.37 8.07 6.69
C ASP A 3 -37.29 7.51 7.79
N THR A 4 -37.27 6.21 8.03
CA THR A 4 -38.02 5.59 9.10
C THR A 4 -37.47 5.91 10.50
N HIS A 5 -36.11 5.97 10.63
CA HIS A 5 -35.47 6.31 11.92
C HIS A 5 -35.62 7.78 12.29
N THR A 6 -35.63 8.70 11.32
CA THR A 6 -35.84 10.13 11.57
C THR A 6 -37.31 10.46 11.85
N ASN A 7 -38.25 9.68 11.32
CA ASN A 7 -39.68 9.96 11.46
C ASN A 7 -40.35 9.23 12.63
N ILE A 8 -39.77 8.14 13.13
CA ILE A 8 -40.33 7.40 14.29
C ILE A 8 -40.53 8.28 15.54
N PRO A 9 -39.60 9.18 15.94
CA PRO A 9 -39.80 10.02 17.12
C PRO A 9 -40.90 11.07 16.99
N THR A 10 -41.25 11.45 15.75
CA THR A 10 -42.22 12.52 15.45
C THR A 10 -43.61 12.00 15.09
N ASN A 11 -43.74 10.70 14.83
CA ASN A 11 -45.00 10.08 14.46
C ASN A 11 -45.70 9.39 15.65
N ASN A 12 -47.04 9.39 15.65
CA ASN A 12 -47.82 8.73 16.65
C ASN A 12 -47.62 7.20 16.57
N SER A 13 -47.66 6.50 17.71
CA SER A 13 -47.50 5.03 17.79
C SER A 13 -48.53 4.23 16.97
N THR A 14 -49.56 4.89 16.50
CA THR A 14 -50.62 4.31 15.64
C THR A 14 -50.41 4.49 14.15
N THR A 15 -49.33 5.21 13.73
CA THR A 15 -49.02 5.42 12.31
C THR A 15 -48.57 4.11 11.68
N LYS A 16 -49.23 3.71 10.58
CA LYS A 16 -48.90 2.47 9.88
C LYS A 16 -47.51 2.58 9.22
N ILE A 17 -46.72 1.51 9.30
CA ILE A 17 -45.37 1.43 8.65
C ILE A 17 -45.45 1.74 7.16
N ALA A 18 -46.55 1.38 6.48
CA ALA A 18 -46.79 1.68 5.08
C ALA A 18 -46.82 3.19 4.74
N GLU A 19 -47.21 4.04 5.72
CA GLU A 19 -47.23 5.51 5.55
C GLU A 19 -45.86 6.14 5.75
N LEU A 20 -44.98 5.45 6.49
CA LEU A 20 -43.60 5.87 6.74
C LEU A 20 -42.63 5.37 5.64
N TYR A 21 -43.09 4.45 4.79
CA TYR A 21 -42.29 3.78 3.80
C TYR A 21 -42.24 4.58 2.50
N ASN A 22 -41.03 5.01 2.12
CA ASN A 22 -40.77 5.64 0.83
C ASN A 22 -40.13 4.66 -0.14
N SER A 23 -40.94 4.04 -1.01
CA SER A 23 -40.49 3.01 -1.97
C SER A 23 -39.50 3.53 -3.03
N LYS A 24 -39.44 4.87 -3.22
CA LYS A 24 -38.60 5.49 -4.28
C LYS A 24 -37.13 5.63 -3.89
N ASN A 25 -36.77 5.49 -2.63
CA ASN A 25 -35.44 5.74 -2.09
C ASN A 25 -34.79 4.53 -1.40
N ILE A 26 -35.23 3.29 -1.73
CA ILE A 26 -34.58 2.12 -1.16
C ILE A 26 -33.28 1.87 -1.92
N ILE A 27 -32.17 2.03 -1.20
CA ILE A 27 -30.86 1.63 -1.69
C ILE A 27 -30.69 0.15 -1.33
N SER A 28 -30.45 -0.67 -2.33
CA SER A 28 -30.18 -2.11 -2.19
C SER A 28 -28.92 -2.48 -3.00
N VAL A 29 -28.25 -3.52 -2.57
CA VAL A 29 -27.09 -4.08 -3.25
C VAL A 29 -27.44 -5.44 -3.86
N LYS A 30 -26.82 -5.78 -4.96
CA LYS A 30 -26.99 -7.09 -5.59
C LYS A 30 -26.00 -8.08 -5.03
N THR A 31 -26.34 -9.37 -5.07
CA THR A 31 -25.43 -10.46 -4.67
C THR A 31 -24.15 -10.54 -5.51
N SER A 32 -24.09 -9.85 -6.65
CA SER A 32 -22.93 -9.79 -7.53
C SER A 32 -22.00 -8.60 -7.25
N GLU A 33 -22.38 -7.68 -6.38
CA GLU A 33 -21.53 -6.54 -6.02
C GLU A 33 -20.42 -6.97 -5.06
N THR A 34 -19.24 -6.36 -5.21
CA THR A 34 -18.10 -6.69 -4.35
C THR A 34 -18.23 -6.01 -2.98
N PRO A 35 -17.61 -6.55 -1.93
CA PRO A 35 -17.68 -5.95 -0.59
C PRO A 35 -17.21 -4.50 -0.55
N GLU A 36 -16.19 -4.13 -1.35
CA GLU A 36 -15.68 -2.76 -1.45
C GLU A 36 -16.72 -1.81 -2.04
N GLN A 37 -17.48 -2.27 -3.06
CA GLN A 37 -18.57 -1.50 -3.65
C GLN A 37 -19.70 -1.29 -2.65
N VAL A 38 -19.99 -2.30 -1.84
CA VAL A 38 -20.98 -2.22 -0.75
C VAL A 38 -20.52 -1.23 0.31
N ALA A 39 -19.24 -1.29 0.71
CA ALA A 39 -18.64 -0.37 1.67
C ALA A 39 -18.74 1.09 1.19
N ALA A 40 -18.32 1.36 -0.05
CA ALA A 40 -18.39 2.69 -0.65
C ALA A 40 -19.84 3.21 -0.75
N MET A 41 -20.80 2.32 -1.03
CA MET A 41 -22.21 2.68 -1.07
C MET A 41 -22.74 3.01 0.33
N MET A 42 -22.39 2.22 1.35
CA MET A 42 -22.80 2.46 2.73
C MET A 42 -22.24 3.78 3.26
N GLU A 43 -20.98 4.08 2.96
CA GLU A 43 -20.33 5.35 3.30
C GLU A 43 -21.01 6.53 2.58
N LYS A 44 -21.17 6.45 1.27
CA LYS A 44 -21.76 7.53 0.45
C LYS A 44 -23.16 7.93 0.91
N TYR A 45 -23.97 6.97 1.35
CA TYR A 45 -25.36 7.19 1.76
C TYR A 45 -25.57 7.16 3.26
N ASP A 46 -24.48 7.04 4.05
CA ASP A 46 -24.48 6.98 5.53
C ASP A 46 -25.46 5.90 6.04
N LEU A 47 -25.31 4.68 5.52
CA LEU A 47 -26.20 3.56 5.80
C LEU A 47 -25.59 2.64 6.86
N VAL A 48 -26.39 2.26 7.85
CA VAL A 48 -26.02 1.29 8.90
C VAL A 48 -26.35 -0.15 8.47
N THR A 49 -27.31 -0.31 7.55
CA THR A 49 -27.73 -1.61 7.03
C THR A 49 -28.25 -1.45 5.61
N VAL A 50 -27.88 -2.39 4.74
CA VAL A 50 -28.32 -2.41 3.33
C VAL A 50 -28.96 -3.76 3.01
N PRO A 51 -30.18 -3.78 2.41
CA PRO A 51 -30.79 -5.00 1.92
C PRO A 51 -30.05 -5.55 0.70
N VAL A 52 -29.85 -6.86 0.66
CA VAL A 52 -29.26 -7.59 -0.46
C VAL A 52 -30.34 -8.23 -1.29
N VAL A 53 -30.30 -8.02 -2.60
CA VAL A 53 -31.29 -8.58 -3.54
C VAL A 53 -30.61 -9.48 -4.57
N ASP A 54 -31.34 -10.49 -5.04
CA ASP A 54 -30.92 -11.34 -6.13
C ASP A 54 -31.14 -10.66 -7.51
N TYR A 55 -30.85 -11.41 -8.57
CA TYR A 55 -31.04 -10.95 -9.96
C TYR A 55 -32.54 -10.71 -10.31
N GLN A 56 -33.48 -11.24 -9.50
CA GLN A 56 -34.93 -11.03 -9.66
C GLN A 56 -35.45 -9.89 -8.77
N ASN A 57 -34.55 -9.11 -8.12
CA ASN A 57 -34.86 -8.09 -7.12
C ASN A 57 -35.61 -8.63 -5.88
N LYS A 58 -35.46 -9.91 -5.57
CA LYS A 58 -35.99 -10.52 -4.37
C LYS A 58 -34.99 -10.37 -3.22
N LEU A 59 -35.48 -9.98 -2.05
CA LEU A 59 -34.65 -9.85 -0.86
C LEU A 59 -34.11 -11.23 -0.44
N VAL A 60 -32.80 -11.34 -0.36
CA VAL A 60 -32.08 -12.56 0.06
C VAL A 60 -31.36 -12.39 1.40
N GLY A 61 -31.08 -11.16 1.81
CA GLY A 61 -30.43 -10.91 3.08
C GLY A 61 -30.23 -9.43 3.37
N ARG A 62 -29.39 -9.16 4.33
CA ARG A 62 -28.94 -7.81 4.69
C ARG A 62 -27.44 -7.83 5.00
N ILE A 63 -26.76 -6.72 4.77
CA ILE A 63 -25.38 -6.47 5.21
C ILE A 63 -25.45 -5.32 6.20
N THR A 64 -24.77 -5.46 7.32
CA THR A 64 -24.70 -4.44 8.37
C THR A 64 -23.33 -3.73 8.30
N LEU A 65 -23.22 -2.56 8.92
CA LEU A 65 -21.98 -1.78 8.91
C LEU A 65 -20.84 -2.54 9.60
N ASP A 66 -21.13 -3.27 10.65
CA ASP A 66 -20.17 -4.12 11.36
C ASP A 66 -19.59 -5.23 10.45
N ASP A 67 -20.42 -5.91 9.66
CA ASP A 67 -19.96 -6.92 8.68
C ASP A 67 -18.98 -6.29 7.68
N VAL A 68 -19.29 -5.08 7.18
CA VAL A 68 -18.44 -4.35 6.25
C VAL A 68 -17.14 -3.88 6.91
N MET A 69 -17.20 -3.40 8.14
CA MET A 69 -16.01 -2.96 8.89
C MET A 69 -15.07 -4.13 9.19
N ASP A 70 -15.60 -5.29 9.55
CA ASP A 70 -14.78 -6.49 9.77
C ASP A 70 -14.09 -6.94 8.48
N PHE A 71 -14.81 -6.92 7.35
CA PHE A 71 -14.22 -7.22 6.04
C PHE A 71 -13.10 -6.23 5.67
N LEU A 72 -13.34 -4.91 5.79
CA LEU A 72 -12.33 -3.89 5.47
C LEU A 72 -11.09 -4.00 6.36
N LYS A 73 -11.28 -4.36 7.63
CA LYS A 73 -10.17 -4.60 8.55
C LYS A 73 -9.35 -5.83 8.13
N GLU A 74 -10.02 -6.93 7.77
CA GLU A 74 -9.36 -8.14 7.30
C GLU A 74 -8.56 -7.89 6.01
N GLU A 75 -9.11 -7.14 5.06
CA GLU A 75 -8.41 -6.74 3.84
C GLU A 75 -7.21 -5.83 4.13
N ALA A 76 -7.37 -4.82 4.99
CA ALA A 76 -6.27 -3.95 5.38
C ALA A 76 -5.14 -4.72 6.09
N ASP A 77 -5.46 -5.70 6.93
CA ASP A 77 -4.48 -6.56 7.60
C ASP A 77 -3.76 -7.46 6.58
N LYS A 78 -4.44 -8.01 5.58
CA LYS A 78 -3.83 -8.78 4.48
C LYS A 78 -2.88 -7.90 3.65
N ASP A 79 -3.32 -6.73 3.24
CA ASP A 79 -2.51 -5.79 2.46
C ASP A 79 -1.24 -5.38 3.22
N PHE A 80 -1.37 -5.13 4.53
CA PHE A 80 -0.24 -4.82 5.39
C PHE A 80 0.74 -6.00 5.48
N GLN A 81 0.25 -7.23 5.64
CA GLN A 81 1.07 -8.43 5.69
C GLN A 81 1.81 -8.67 4.37
N LEU A 82 1.14 -8.54 3.24
CA LEU A 82 1.75 -8.66 1.92
C LEU A 82 2.83 -7.59 1.69
N ALA A 83 2.58 -6.35 2.10
CA ALA A 83 3.55 -5.26 2.00
C ALA A 83 4.80 -5.50 2.87
N THR A 84 4.65 -6.21 4.00
CA THR A 84 5.77 -6.57 4.90
C THR A 84 6.45 -7.90 4.55
N GLY A 85 6.00 -8.59 3.50
CA GLY A 85 6.58 -9.85 3.03
C GLY A 85 6.18 -11.06 3.89
N ILE A 86 5.01 -11.03 4.50
CA ILE A 86 4.41 -12.15 5.23
C ILE A 86 3.42 -12.84 4.30
N SER A 87 3.65 -14.13 4.02
CA SER A 87 2.88 -14.85 3.00
C SER A 87 1.50 -15.33 3.47
N ASP A 88 1.31 -15.50 4.77
CA ASP A 88 0.09 -16.05 5.36
C ASP A 88 -0.46 -15.15 6.47
N PRO A 89 -1.80 -15.00 6.59
CA PRO A 89 -2.42 -14.29 7.69
C PRO A 89 -2.03 -14.90 9.02
N MET A 90 -1.44 -14.11 9.90
CA MET A 90 -1.00 -14.57 11.23
C MET A 90 -1.96 -14.10 12.31
N GLN A 91 -2.38 -15.04 13.15
CA GLN A 91 -3.09 -14.73 14.39
C GLN A 91 -2.09 -14.38 15.50
N ALA A 92 -2.54 -13.60 16.48
CA ALA A 92 -1.67 -13.13 17.57
C ALA A 92 -1.11 -14.26 18.46
N ASP A 93 -1.74 -15.43 18.44
CA ASP A 93 -1.38 -16.64 19.20
C ASP A 93 -0.64 -17.70 18.36
N ALA A 94 -0.21 -17.34 17.13
CA ALA A 94 0.50 -18.27 16.26
C ALA A 94 1.79 -18.78 16.89
N SER A 95 2.08 -20.05 16.68
CA SER A 95 3.31 -20.68 17.18
C SER A 95 4.55 -20.09 16.47
N ILE A 96 5.71 -20.17 17.16
CA ILE A 96 7.00 -19.70 16.60
C ILE A 96 7.30 -20.33 15.25
N TRP A 97 6.92 -21.60 15.05
CA TRP A 97 7.16 -22.32 13.81
C TRP A 97 6.27 -21.83 12.66
N GLU A 98 5.02 -21.51 12.94
CA GLU A 98 4.09 -20.92 11.96
C GLU A 98 4.58 -19.54 11.50
N ILE A 99 5.01 -18.70 12.45
CA ILE A 99 5.58 -17.37 12.16
C ILE A 99 6.84 -17.51 11.29
N ALA A 100 7.74 -18.42 11.64
CA ALA A 100 8.97 -18.64 10.87
C ALA A 100 8.66 -19.13 9.45
N LYS A 101 7.72 -20.05 9.30
CA LYS A 101 7.32 -20.61 8.00
C LYS A 101 6.66 -19.55 7.09
N ALA A 102 5.86 -18.65 7.65
CA ALA A 102 5.23 -17.56 6.89
C ALA A 102 6.24 -16.52 6.38
N ARG A 103 7.35 -16.31 7.10
CA ARG A 103 8.40 -15.34 6.72
C ARG A 103 9.48 -15.95 5.83
N LEU A 104 9.72 -17.25 5.94
CA LEU A 104 10.84 -17.92 5.27
C LEU A 104 10.89 -17.75 3.74
N PRO A 105 9.77 -17.85 2.99
CA PRO A 105 9.79 -17.67 1.54
C PRO A 105 10.34 -16.30 1.13
N TRP A 106 9.91 -15.24 1.78
CA TRP A 106 10.37 -13.89 1.50
C TRP A 106 11.85 -13.69 1.86
N LEU A 107 12.28 -14.25 3.00
CA LEU A 107 13.68 -14.20 3.42
C LEU A 107 14.60 -14.95 2.46
N ILE A 108 14.15 -16.08 1.89
CA ILE A 108 14.91 -16.83 0.88
C ILE A 108 15.06 -16.02 -0.41
N ILE A 109 13.99 -15.35 -0.85
CA ILE A 109 14.05 -14.45 -2.02
C ILE A 109 15.04 -13.31 -1.75
N GLY A 110 14.97 -12.69 -0.57
CA GLY A 110 15.90 -11.64 -0.16
C GLY A 110 17.35 -12.14 -0.10
N LEU A 111 17.57 -13.34 0.42
CA LEU A 111 18.90 -13.97 0.45
C LEU A 111 19.45 -14.22 -0.98
N ALA A 112 18.62 -14.75 -1.87
CA ALA A 112 19.00 -14.96 -3.27
C ALA A 112 19.37 -13.64 -3.96
N GLY A 113 18.58 -12.58 -3.74
CA GLY A 113 18.88 -11.22 -4.21
C GLY A 113 20.21 -10.69 -3.66
N GLY A 114 20.46 -10.91 -2.36
CA GLY A 114 21.72 -10.55 -1.70
C GLY A 114 22.95 -11.27 -2.29
N ILE A 115 22.84 -12.57 -2.58
CA ILE A 115 23.90 -13.35 -3.23
C ILE A 115 24.18 -12.84 -4.63
N LEU A 116 23.15 -12.51 -5.42
CA LEU A 116 23.31 -11.90 -6.74
C LEU A 116 23.99 -10.55 -6.64
N GLY A 117 23.60 -9.71 -5.69
CA GLY A 117 24.24 -8.42 -5.41
C GLY A 117 25.73 -8.58 -5.06
N ALA A 118 26.06 -9.52 -4.17
CA ALA A 118 27.44 -9.82 -3.80
C ALA A 118 28.27 -10.26 -5.02
N LYS A 119 27.68 -11.07 -5.91
CA LYS A 119 28.36 -11.49 -7.15
C LYS A 119 28.61 -10.34 -8.10
N VAL A 120 27.68 -9.39 -8.22
CA VAL A 120 27.88 -8.17 -9.02
C VAL A 120 29.02 -7.33 -8.42
N ILE A 121 29.03 -7.10 -7.11
CA ILE A 121 30.06 -6.33 -6.42
C ILE A 121 31.42 -6.99 -6.58
N SER A 122 31.52 -8.32 -6.50
CA SER A 122 32.80 -9.04 -6.70
C SER A 122 33.40 -8.83 -8.10
N GLY A 123 32.58 -8.54 -9.12
CA GLY A 123 33.03 -8.20 -10.46
C GLY A 123 33.75 -6.83 -10.53
N PHE A 124 33.61 -5.99 -9.53
CA PHE A 124 34.23 -4.66 -9.44
C PHE A 124 35.32 -4.58 -8.34
N GLU A 125 35.83 -5.71 -7.88
CA GLU A 125 36.82 -5.81 -6.80
C GLU A 125 38.02 -4.88 -7.03
N LEU A 126 38.59 -4.85 -8.25
CA LEU A 126 39.73 -4.01 -8.60
C LEU A 126 39.40 -2.50 -8.50
N SER A 127 38.18 -2.12 -8.90
CA SER A 127 37.75 -0.73 -8.82
C SER A 127 37.55 -0.30 -7.37
N ILE A 128 37.00 -1.19 -6.53
CA ILE A 128 36.82 -0.93 -5.07
C ILE A 128 38.19 -0.90 -4.39
N ALA A 129 39.11 -1.75 -4.76
CA ALA A 129 40.48 -1.77 -4.23
C ALA A 129 41.27 -0.49 -4.55
N SER A 130 40.95 0.20 -5.64
CA SER A 130 41.60 1.47 -6.02
C SER A 130 41.10 2.65 -5.15
N ILE A 131 39.88 2.57 -4.63
CA ILE A 131 39.29 3.56 -3.69
C ILE A 131 38.60 2.78 -2.55
N PRO A 132 39.35 2.32 -1.54
CA PRO A 132 38.84 1.45 -0.48
C PRO A 132 37.71 2.09 0.34
N GLU A 133 37.67 3.42 0.40
CA GLU A 133 36.63 4.19 1.09
C GLU A 133 35.23 4.00 0.49
N LEU A 134 35.13 3.61 -0.78
CA LEU A 134 33.86 3.26 -1.41
C LEU A 134 33.13 2.13 -0.65
N ALA A 135 33.87 1.19 -0.09
CA ALA A 135 33.31 0.07 0.64
C ALA A 135 32.48 0.52 1.86
N PHE A 136 32.81 1.65 2.47
CA PHE A 136 32.08 2.19 3.62
C PHE A 136 30.70 2.74 3.23
N PHE A 137 30.52 3.16 1.99
CA PHE A 137 29.26 3.72 1.49
C PHE A 137 28.34 2.69 0.86
N ILE A 138 28.79 1.49 0.52
CA ILE A 138 27.96 0.42 -0.05
C ILE A 138 26.77 0.08 0.86
N PRO A 139 26.95 -0.17 2.17
CA PRO A 139 25.83 -0.44 3.07
C PRO A 139 24.84 0.72 3.17
N LEU A 140 25.35 1.96 3.16
CA LEU A 140 24.53 3.16 3.22
C LEU A 140 23.64 3.28 1.97
N ILE A 141 24.21 3.14 0.78
CA ILE A 141 23.48 3.23 -0.48
C ILE A 141 22.43 2.13 -0.57
N THR A 142 22.77 0.90 -0.18
CA THR A 142 21.85 -0.24 -0.17
C THR A 142 20.68 -0.03 0.80
N ALA A 143 20.97 0.44 2.02
CA ALA A 143 19.95 0.74 3.01
C ALA A 143 19.02 1.87 2.54
N MET A 144 19.55 2.91 1.92
CA MET A 144 18.74 4.01 1.37
C MET A 144 17.84 3.54 0.23
N GLY A 145 18.33 2.66 -0.65
CA GLY A 145 17.49 2.03 -1.68
C GLY A 145 16.31 1.27 -1.07
N GLY A 146 16.57 0.46 -0.05
CA GLY A 146 15.53 -0.25 0.68
C GLY A 146 14.49 0.69 1.33
N ASN A 147 14.95 1.74 1.99
CA ASN A 147 14.07 2.72 2.64
C ASN A 147 13.18 3.46 1.62
N VAL A 148 13.74 3.91 0.50
CA VAL A 148 12.97 4.56 -0.57
C VAL A 148 11.94 3.61 -1.16
N GLY A 149 12.32 2.35 -1.41
CA GLY A 149 11.42 1.32 -1.92
C GLY A 149 10.24 1.04 -0.98
N VAL A 150 10.51 0.87 0.32
CA VAL A 150 9.45 0.66 1.33
C VAL A 150 8.50 1.86 1.41
N GLN A 151 9.03 3.09 1.41
CA GLN A 151 8.20 4.29 1.46
C GLN A 151 7.32 4.43 0.23
N SER A 152 7.85 4.20 -0.97
CA SER A 152 7.07 4.26 -2.21
C SER A 152 5.99 3.18 -2.25
N SER A 153 6.33 1.94 -1.87
CA SER A 153 5.35 0.84 -1.80
C SER A 153 4.23 1.12 -0.79
N ALA A 154 4.56 1.67 0.39
CA ALA A 154 3.57 2.00 1.42
C ALA A 154 2.55 3.05 0.92
N ILE A 155 3.00 4.06 0.15
CA ILE A 155 2.12 5.08 -0.43
C ILE A 155 1.17 4.45 -1.46
N VAL A 156 1.67 3.54 -2.30
CA VAL A 156 0.86 2.84 -3.31
C VAL A 156 -0.20 1.98 -2.63
N VAL A 157 0.20 1.11 -1.69
CA VAL A 157 -0.73 0.25 -0.93
C VAL A 157 -1.81 1.09 -0.24
N GLN A 158 -1.42 2.20 0.42
CA GLN A 158 -2.38 3.08 1.08
C GLN A 158 -3.36 3.74 0.09
N SER A 159 -2.91 4.08 -1.12
CA SER A 159 -3.78 4.68 -2.14
C SER A 159 -4.77 3.67 -2.73
N LEU A 160 -4.36 2.41 -2.86
CA LEU A 160 -5.24 1.31 -3.28
C LEU A 160 -6.31 1.01 -2.22
N ALA A 161 -5.90 0.90 -0.96
CA ALA A 161 -6.82 0.65 0.17
C ALA A 161 -7.89 1.73 0.33
N ARG A 162 -7.61 2.98 -0.08
CA ARG A 162 -8.59 4.08 -0.05
C ARG A 162 -9.54 4.11 -1.24
N GLY A 163 -9.41 3.19 -2.18
CA GLY A 163 -10.23 3.18 -3.39
C GLY A 163 -10.12 4.45 -4.22
N GLU A 164 -9.03 5.21 -4.04
CA GLU A 164 -8.78 6.44 -4.81
C GLU A 164 -8.49 6.09 -6.28
N GLN A 165 -9.54 5.76 -7.02
CA GLN A 165 -9.52 5.81 -8.47
C GLN A 165 -9.41 7.27 -8.90
N GLN A 166 -8.19 7.79 -8.84
CA GLN A 166 -7.97 9.20 -9.15
C GLN A 166 -8.24 9.47 -10.62
N ILE A 167 -8.99 10.54 -10.85
CA ILE A 167 -9.35 11.19 -12.12
C ILE A 167 -8.10 11.72 -12.88
N GLY A 168 -6.96 11.06 -12.79
CA GLY A 168 -5.71 11.55 -13.38
C GLY A 168 -4.86 10.49 -14.08
N GLY A 169 -5.29 9.25 -14.09
CA GLY A 169 -4.58 8.14 -14.72
C GLY A 169 -3.24 7.77 -14.03
N ILE A 170 -2.82 6.55 -14.25
CA ILE A 170 -1.56 5.93 -13.75
C ILE A 170 -0.35 6.82 -14.06
N LEU A 171 -0.32 7.43 -15.24
CA LEU A 171 0.80 8.28 -15.70
C LEU A 171 1.02 9.51 -14.82
N SER A 172 -0.04 10.11 -14.28
CA SER A 172 0.04 11.26 -13.37
C SER A 172 0.65 10.87 -12.01
N LYS A 173 0.35 9.66 -11.51
CA LYS A 173 0.95 9.13 -10.27
C LYS A 173 2.44 8.86 -10.47
N ILE A 174 2.80 8.17 -11.55
CA ILE A 174 4.21 7.90 -11.90
C ILE A 174 5.00 9.20 -11.98
N TRP A 175 4.47 10.21 -12.63
CA TRP A 175 5.14 11.50 -12.75
C TRP A 175 5.37 12.19 -11.41
N LYS A 176 4.37 12.19 -10.53
CA LYS A 176 4.49 12.74 -9.19
C LYS A 176 5.54 12.00 -8.34
N GLU A 177 5.49 10.68 -8.34
CA GLU A 177 6.46 9.85 -7.61
C GLU A 177 7.88 10.07 -8.16
N THR A 178 8.06 10.10 -9.47
CA THR A 178 9.36 10.39 -10.08
C THR A 178 9.87 11.77 -9.64
N LEU A 179 8.99 12.78 -9.59
CA LEU A 179 9.39 14.13 -9.15
C LEU A 179 9.80 14.15 -7.68
N VAL A 180 9.10 13.41 -6.81
CA VAL A 180 9.47 13.22 -5.40
C VAL A 180 10.84 12.54 -5.31
N GLY A 181 11.07 11.49 -6.10
CA GLY A 181 12.38 10.82 -6.18
C GLY A 181 13.51 11.73 -6.63
N VAL A 182 13.26 12.61 -7.60
CA VAL A 182 14.23 13.63 -8.04
C VAL A 182 14.56 14.60 -6.91
N VAL A 183 13.56 15.16 -6.24
CA VAL A 183 13.76 16.13 -5.15
C VAL A 183 14.52 15.48 -3.99
N ASN A 184 14.06 14.33 -3.52
CA ASN A 184 14.73 13.61 -2.44
C ASN A 184 16.14 13.17 -2.83
N GLY A 185 16.28 12.66 -4.06
CA GLY A 185 17.57 12.26 -4.62
C GLY A 185 18.58 13.41 -4.66
N ILE A 186 18.17 14.60 -5.11
CA ILE A 186 19.06 15.78 -5.13
C ILE A 186 19.45 16.19 -3.71
N LEU A 187 18.49 16.29 -2.78
CA LEU A 187 18.76 16.71 -1.41
C LEU A 187 19.72 15.76 -0.68
N LEU A 188 19.45 14.46 -0.78
CA LEU A 188 20.27 13.43 -0.14
C LEU A 188 21.65 13.30 -0.80
N SER A 189 21.72 13.40 -2.13
CA SER A 189 22.99 13.36 -2.86
C SER A 189 23.87 14.56 -2.55
N LEU A 190 23.29 15.74 -2.38
CA LEU A 190 24.04 16.93 -1.98
C LEU A 190 24.61 16.79 -0.56
N LEU A 191 23.81 16.25 0.35
CA LEU A 191 24.22 15.99 1.73
C LEU A 191 25.40 14.99 1.78
N ILE A 192 25.25 13.84 1.09
CA ILE A 192 26.29 12.79 1.09
C ILE A 192 27.54 13.22 0.33
N PHE A 193 27.39 14.08 -0.69
CA PHE A 193 28.53 14.65 -1.40
C PHE A 193 29.47 15.40 -0.44
N GLY A 194 28.91 16.26 0.40
CA GLY A 194 29.71 16.98 1.41
C GLY A 194 30.42 16.03 2.37
N ILE A 195 29.69 15.04 2.90
CA ILE A 195 30.24 14.05 3.84
C ILE A 195 31.33 13.22 3.17
N ALA A 196 31.05 12.60 2.01
CA ALA A 196 31.98 11.72 1.32
C ALA A 196 33.26 12.46 0.86
N THR A 197 33.13 13.73 0.45
CA THR A 197 34.28 14.57 0.09
C THR A 197 35.24 14.77 1.25
N VAL A 198 34.74 14.86 2.47
CA VAL A 198 35.57 14.97 3.68
C VAL A 198 36.33 13.65 3.95
N PHE A 199 35.73 12.49 3.62
CA PHE A 199 36.34 11.18 3.87
C PHE A 199 37.41 10.81 2.84
N GLY A 200 37.19 11.09 1.54
CA GLY A 200 38.07 10.59 0.49
C GLY A 200 38.21 11.53 -0.72
N GLY A 201 37.88 12.81 -0.55
CA GLY A 201 38.03 13.81 -1.61
C GLY A 201 36.86 13.87 -2.59
N ILE A 202 37.00 14.79 -3.56
CA ILE A 202 35.93 15.11 -4.51
C ILE A 202 35.48 13.91 -5.35
N GLU A 203 36.43 13.06 -5.74
CA GLU A 203 36.15 11.88 -6.59
C GLU A 203 35.21 10.91 -5.86
N LEU A 204 35.50 10.58 -4.61
CA LEU A 204 34.63 9.77 -3.76
C LEU A 204 33.26 10.43 -3.59
N GLY A 205 33.23 11.72 -3.30
CA GLY A 205 32.01 12.49 -3.16
C GLY A 205 31.10 12.40 -4.38
N LEU A 206 31.67 12.57 -5.59
CA LEU A 206 30.93 12.47 -6.84
C LEU A 206 30.39 11.07 -7.08
N VAL A 207 31.20 10.04 -6.93
CA VAL A 207 30.76 8.65 -7.16
C VAL A 207 29.63 8.26 -6.23
N VAL A 208 29.76 8.53 -4.94
CA VAL A 208 28.77 8.18 -3.93
C VAL A 208 27.46 8.97 -4.12
N SER A 209 27.55 10.28 -4.41
CA SER A 209 26.36 11.11 -4.62
C SER A 209 25.58 10.73 -5.89
N ILE A 210 26.26 10.48 -7.00
CA ILE A 210 25.61 10.02 -8.24
C ILE A 210 24.97 8.65 -8.03
N SER A 211 25.65 7.74 -7.33
CA SER A 211 25.12 6.42 -7.01
C SER A 211 23.84 6.52 -6.16
N LEU A 212 23.85 7.35 -5.11
CA LEU A 212 22.69 7.55 -4.25
C LEU A 212 21.53 8.19 -5.01
N PHE A 213 21.78 9.20 -5.84
CA PHE A 213 20.76 9.82 -6.69
C PHE A 213 20.09 8.79 -7.61
N THR A 214 20.92 7.96 -8.28
CA THR A 214 20.41 6.92 -9.18
C THR A 214 19.56 5.89 -8.43
N VAL A 215 19.98 5.47 -7.24
CA VAL A 215 19.24 4.56 -6.40
C VAL A 215 17.89 5.17 -5.97
N CYS A 216 17.87 6.43 -5.52
CA CYS A 216 16.63 7.11 -5.18
C CYS A 216 15.62 7.13 -6.36
N LEU A 217 16.09 7.39 -7.58
CA LEU A 217 15.23 7.38 -8.77
C LEU A 217 14.70 5.98 -9.11
N LEU A 218 15.57 4.96 -9.08
CA LEU A 218 15.20 3.60 -9.46
C LEU A 218 14.18 2.99 -8.49
N TYR A 219 14.34 3.24 -7.21
CA TYR A 219 13.46 2.66 -6.17
C TYR A 219 12.18 3.47 -5.93
N THR A 220 12.11 4.71 -6.40
CA THR A 220 10.88 5.51 -6.37
C THR A 220 9.94 5.17 -7.54
N SER A 221 10.45 4.46 -8.57
CA SER A 221 9.64 4.08 -9.73
C SER A 221 8.60 3.03 -9.33
N PRO A 222 7.31 3.20 -9.65
CA PRO A 222 6.28 2.21 -9.33
C PRO A 222 6.59 0.89 -10.02
N SER A 223 6.41 -0.20 -9.27
CA SER A 223 6.57 -1.57 -9.79
C SER A 223 5.53 -1.84 -10.90
N PRO A 224 5.83 -2.69 -11.90
CA PRO A 224 4.83 -3.16 -12.87
C PRO A 224 3.58 -3.78 -12.24
N ARG A 225 3.66 -4.30 -11.01
CA ARG A 225 2.50 -4.80 -10.26
C ARG A 225 1.53 -3.69 -9.86
N ASP A 226 2.03 -2.48 -9.61
CA ASP A 226 1.23 -1.31 -9.23
C ASP A 226 0.45 -0.74 -10.43
N LEU A 227 0.78 -1.20 -11.65
CA LEU A 227 0.17 -0.77 -12.91
C LEU A 227 -0.97 -1.70 -13.38
N THR A 228 -1.11 -2.87 -12.76
CA THR A 228 -2.07 -3.93 -13.18
C THR A 228 -3.20 -4.18 -12.19
N ALA A 229 -3.26 -3.43 -11.10
CA ALA A 229 -4.32 -3.51 -10.08
C ALA A 229 -5.50 -2.61 -10.39
#